data_8112d5bb7b7f55ec658aa1e05b4f2aab
#
_entry.id   8112d5bb7b7f55ec658aa1e05b4f2aab
#
_cell.length_a   1.000
_cell.length_b   1.000
_cell.length_c   1.000
_cell.angle_alpha   90.00
_cell.angle_beta   90.00
_cell.angle_gamma   90.00
#
_symmetry.space_group_name_H-M   'P 1'
#
loop_
_entity.id
_entity.type
_entity.pdbx_description
1 polymer ?
#
loop_
_entity_poly.entity_id
_entity_poly.type
_entity_poly.pdbx_seq_one_letter_code
_entity_poly.pdbx_strand_id
1 'polypeptide(L)'
;FAKTGGLADAVSALSIALTELGHDVRIVLPRYYKIDRDKLNILPGPMCVHCGFGETWTAVYESVLPGKTPVPVYFIDHEQLFGRDGIYGTPQETDFHDNPERFSLLCQGAFQLCRKLSWIPDIIHAHDWSAALAPALLKFNERYNGFEKTASVFTIHNLGYQGIYGKHKFPSTGIDWTNFFAAGFEDYDCMNFLKAGLVSSDYLTTVSPTYAKEIQSPEYGFRMDGILRYRSENLVGILNGVDTDVWNPSKDKKIPKNYTAKTISKKIENKLALQEKM
;
A
#
# COMPACT_ATOMS: atom_id res chain seq x y z
N PHE A 1 11.56 3.73 5.29
CA PHE A 1 12.05 2.36 5.05
C PHE A 1 12.19 2.06 3.55
N ALA A 2 11.12 1.73 2.83
CA ALA A 2 11.14 1.53 1.39
C ALA A 2 10.36 2.65 0.70
N LYS A 3 10.95 3.24 -0.36
CA LYS A 3 10.31 4.36 -1.07
C LYS A 3 10.49 4.20 -2.58
N THR A 4 9.34 4.19 -3.27
CA THR A 4 9.25 4.38 -4.72
C THR A 4 8.02 5.25 -4.98
N GLY A 5 8.23 6.48 -5.45
CA GLY A 5 7.15 7.45 -5.64
C GLY A 5 6.55 8.03 -4.37
N GLY A 6 5.39 8.66 -4.49
CA GLY A 6 4.70 9.39 -3.43
C GLY A 6 3.91 8.54 -2.42
N LEU A 7 3.65 7.26 -2.73
CA LEU A 7 2.88 6.36 -1.86
C LEU A 7 3.49 6.25 -0.47
N ALA A 8 4.80 6.07 -0.38
CA ALA A 8 5.48 5.92 0.91
C ALA A 8 5.36 7.19 1.79
N ASP A 9 5.48 8.38 1.18
CA ASP A 9 5.31 9.64 1.90
C ASP A 9 3.86 9.81 2.39
N ALA A 10 2.89 9.52 1.54
CA ALA A 10 1.48 9.62 1.88
C ALA A 10 1.07 8.66 3.00
N VAL A 11 1.46 7.38 2.91
CA VAL A 11 1.13 6.37 3.93
C VAL A 11 1.80 6.69 5.26
N SER A 12 3.09 7.09 5.25
CA SER A 12 3.80 7.45 6.48
C SER A 12 3.16 8.66 7.17
N ALA A 13 2.88 9.72 6.41
CA ALA A 13 2.29 10.94 6.96
C ALA A 13 0.85 10.70 7.47
N LEU A 14 0.04 9.93 6.73
CA LEU A 14 -1.31 9.54 7.15
C LEU A 14 -1.28 8.75 8.45
N SER A 15 -0.39 7.76 8.57
CA SER A 15 -0.28 6.92 9.77
C SER A 15 0.11 7.75 11.00
N ILE A 16 1.04 8.68 10.87
CA ILE A 16 1.42 9.59 11.94
C ILE A 16 0.23 10.48 12.34
N ALA A 17 -0.45 11.08 11.37
CA ALA A 17 -1.59 11.96 11.63
C ALA A 17 -2.76 11.22 12.32
N LEU A 18 -3.09 10.01 11.88
CA LEU A 18 -4.13 9.19 12.51
C LEU A 18 -3.75 8.80 13.95
N THR A 19 -2.49 8.48 14.19
CA THR A 19 -2.00 8.18 15.56
C THR A 19 -2.06 9.42 16.46
N GLU A 20 -1.75 10.60 15.93
CA GLU A 20 -1.91 11.87 16.67
C GLU A 20 -3.37 12.21 16.97
N LEU A 21 -4.32 11.70 16.18
CA LEU A 21 -5.77 11.78 16.44
C LEU A 21 -6.27 10.74 17.46
N GLY A 22 -5.39 9.87 17.95
CA GLY A 22 -5.73 8.90 19.01
C GLY A 22 -6.06 7.50 18.51
N HIS A 23 -5.82 7.19 17.23
CA HIS A 23 -6.01 5.84 16.69
C HIS A 23 -4.77 4.97 16.94
N ASP A 24 -4.96 3.66 17.24
CA ASP A 24 -3.88 2.66 17.23
C ASP A 24 -3.61 2.24 15.79
N VAL A 25 -2.59 2.84 15.19
CA VAL A 25 -2.22 2.60 13.79
C VAL A 25 -0.97 1.73 13.73
N ARG A 26 -1.01 0.72 12.90
CA ARG A 26 0.12 -0.20 12.67
C ARG A 26 0.35 -0.36 11.17
N ILE A 27 1.60 -0.30 10.75
CA ILE A 27 1.99 -0.43 9.35
C ILE A 27 2.57 -1.83 9.13
N VAL A 28 2.18 -2.46 8.02
CA VAL A 28 2.74 -3.75 7.57
C VAL A 28 3.29 -3.59 6.16
N LEU A 29 4.52 -4.02 5.94
CA LEU A 29 5.16 -4.02 4.63
C LEU A 29 6.18 -5.18 4.52
N PRO A 30 6.60 -5.55 3.29
CA PRO A 30 7.68 -6.52 3.13
C PRO A 30 9.00 -5.97 3.67
N ARG A 31 9.85 -6.83 4.20
CA ARG A 31 11.25 -6.48 4.46
C ARG A 31 12.01 -6.56 3.13
N TYR A 32 11.95 -5.48 2.35
CA TYR A 32 12.71 -5.38 1.10
C TYR A 32 14.22 -5.37 1.35
N TYR A 33 15.00 -5.81 0.37
CA TYR A 33 16.45 -5.97 0.45
C TYR A 33 17.19 -4.76 1.08
N LYS A 34 16.81 -3.54 0.74
CA LYS A 34 17.44 -2.30 1.25
C LYS A 34 17.10 -1.98 2.71
N ILE A 35 16.21 -2.72 3.33
CA ILE A 35 15.87 -2.55 4.75
C ILE A 35 16.81 -3.47 5.55
N ASP A 36 17.73 -2.84 6.27
CA ASP A 36 18.77 -3.48 7.04
C ASP A 36 18.18 -4.18 8.28
N ARG A 37 18.31 -5.50 8.35
CA ARG A 37 17.80 -6.32 9.47
C ARG A 37 18.43 -5.94 10.81
N ASP A 38 19.70 -5.54 10.81
CA ASP A 38 20.46 -5.25 12.03
C ASP A 38 19.95 -3.98 12.74
N LYS A 39 19.13 -3.19 12.05
CA LYS A 39 18.47 -1.98 12.59
C LYS A 39 17.03 -2.23 13.03
N LEU A 40 16.57 -3.46 12.99
CA LEU A 40 15.21 -3.84 13.32
C LEU A 40 15.21 -4.81 14.53
N ASN A 41 14.12 -4.80 15.27
CA ASN A 41 13.89 -5.79 16.30
C ASN A 41 13.16 -7.00 15.70
N ILE A 42 13.59 -8.21 16.01
CA ILE A 42 12.87 -9.41 15.59
C ILE A 42 11.78 -9.77 16.59
N LEU A 43 10.57 -10.05 16.12
CA LEU A 43 9.52 -10.62 16.96
C LEU A 43 9.82 -12.09 17.31
N PRO A 44 9.51 -12.53 18.54
CA PRO A 44 9.77 -13.90 18.95
C PRO A 44 9.04 -14.94 18.10
N GLY A 45 9.78 -15.95 17.67
CA GLY A 45 9.28 -17.11 16.93
C GLY A 45 8.88 -16.80 15.47
N PRO A 46 8.98 -17.80 14.60
CA PRO A 46 8.57 -17.66 13.20
C PRO A 46 7.05 -17.48 13.08
N MET A 47 6.61 -17.03 11.92
CA MET A 47 5.19 -16.91 11.57
C MET A 47 4.92 -17.78 10.34
N CYS A 48 4.03 -18.76 10.48
CA CYS A 48 3.55 -19.54 9.36
C CYS A 48 2.41 -18.80 8.68
N VAL A 49 2.50 -18.63 7.36
CA VAL A 49 1.47 -18.06 6.51
C VAL A 49 1.01 -19.12 5.53
N HIS A 50 -0.28 -19.46 5.57
CA HIS A 50 -0.88 -20.41 4.64
C HIS A 50 -1.24 -19.68 3.34
N CYS A 51 -0.33 -19.73 2.38
CA CYS A 51 -0.53 -19.16 1.06
C CYS A 51 -1.13 -20.21 0.11
N GLY A 52 -1.75 -19.76 -0.99
CA GLY A 52 -2.27 -20.67 -2.00
C GLY A 52 -1.21 -21.53 -2.71
N PHE A 53 0.07 -21.22 -2.48
CA PHE A 53 1.24 -21.99 -2.94
C PHE A 53 1.90 -22.82 -1.82
N GLY A 54 1.26 -22.94 -0.64
CA GLY A 54 1.69 -23.76 0.47
C GLY A 54 1.99 -22.98 1.75
N GLU A 55 2.41 -23.71 2.79
CA GLU A 55 2.87 -23.12 4.04
C GLU A 55 4.18 -22.37 3.82
N THR A 56 4.18 -21.09 4.18
CA THR A 56 5.34 -20.21 4.01
C THR A 56 5.76 -19.67 5.38
N TRP A 57 6.96 -20.04 5.82
CA TRP A 57 7.52 -19.59 7.08
C TRP A 57 8.26 -18.29 6.93
N THR A 58 7.90 -17.30 7.73
CA THR A 58 8.47 -15.96 7.70
C THR A 58 9.00 -15.56 9.07
N ALA A 59 10.01 -14.69 9.08
CA ALA A 59 10.30 -13.88 10.25
C ALA A 59 9.50 -12.58 10.19
N VAL A 60 9.22 -11.99 11.36
CA VAL A 60 8.65 -10.65 11.44
C VAL A 60 9.63 -9.77 12.19
N TYR A 61 9.97 -8.65 11.60
CA TYR A 61 10.74 -7.61 12.26
C TYR A 61 9.86 -6.42 12.56
N GLU A 62 10.25 -5.64 13.54
CA GLU A 62 9.55 -4.41 13.92
C GLU A 62 10.48 -3.22 14.04
N SER A 63 9.92 -2.05 13.82
CA SER A 63 10.52 -0.75 14.05
C SER A 63 9.39 0.27 14.29
N VAL A 64 9.72 1.55 14.33
CA VAL A 64 8.75 2.63 14.48
C VAL A 64 9.00 3.75 13.49
N LEU A 65 7.94 4.40 13.03
CA LEU A 65 8.05 5.74 12.46
C LEU A 65 8.14 6.75 13.59
N PRO A 66 9.16 7.63 13.57
CA PRO A 66 9.29 8.67 14.58
C PRO A 66 8.18 9.71 14.45
N GLY A 67 7.67 10.19 15.57
CA GLY A 67 6.62 11.21 15.67
C GLY A 67 6.42 11.57 17.14
N LYS A 68 5.44 12.40 17.43
CA LYS A 68 5.03 12.68 18.82
C LYS A 68 4.56 11.39 19.51
N THR A 69 3.79 10.59 18.76
CA THR A 69 3.43 9.22 19.14
C THR A 69 4.04 8.30 18.08
N PRO A 70 4.98 7.40 18.44
CA PRO A 70 5.61 6.49 17.49
C PRO A 70 4.58 5.53 16.87
N VAL A 71 4.67 5.31 15.55
CA VAL A 71 3.80 4.37 14.84
C VAL A 71 4.55 3.06 14.65
N PRO A 72 4.05 1.92 15.18
CA PRO A 72 4.65 0.61 14.95
C PRO A 72 4.66 0.24 13.46
N VAL A 73 5.79 -0.28 13.00
CA VAL A 73 6.00 -0.76 11.64
C VAL A 73 6.49 -2.20 11.70
N TYR A 74 5.77 -3.09 11.05
CA TYR A 74 6.09 -4.51 10.97
C TYR A 74 6.54 -4.90 9.58
N PHE A 75 7.58 -5.71 9.51
CA PHE A 75 8.17 -6.18 8.25
C PHE A 75 8.04 -7.68 8.15
N ILE A 76 7.29 -8.17 7.17
CA ILE A 76 7.24 -9.58 6.83
C ILE A 76 8.49 -9.92 6.04
N ASP A 77 9.33 -10.78 6.59
CA ASP A 77 10.61 -11.15 6.00
C ASP A 77 10.59 -12.57 5.43
N HIS A 78 10.88 -12.66 4.15
CA HIS A 78 11.07 -13.91 3.42
C HIS A 78 12.16 -13.69 2.36
N GLU A 79 13.33 -14.33 2.55
CA GLU A 79 14.52 -14.05 1.75
C GLU A 79 14.31 -14.23 0.25
N GLN A 80 13.68 -15.33 -0.16
CA GLN A 80 13.50 -15.62 -1.59
C GLN A 80 12.55 -14.63 -2.27
N LEU A 81 11.49 -14.17 -1.58
CA LEU A 81 10.46 -13.31 -2.15
C LEU A 81 10.79 -11.82 -2.01
N PHE A 82 11.45 -11.40 -0.93
CA PHE A 82 11.69 -9.99 -0.64
C PHE A 82 13.16 -9.60 -0.48
N GLY A 83 14.06 -10.58 -0.31
CA GLY A 83 15.48 -10.35 -0.04
C GLY A 83 16.34 -10.01 -1.26
N ARG A 84 15.77 -9.65 -2.39
CA ARG A 84 16.46 -9.24 -3.63
C ARG A 84 16.24 -7.75 -3.93
N ASP A 85 17.13 -7.16 -4.75
CA ASP A 85 16.99 -5.75 -5.13
C ASP A 85 15.71 -5.51 -5.94
N GLY A 86 15.14 -4.33 -5.76
CA GLY A 86 13.87 -3.96 -6.39
C GLY A 86 12.65 -4.17 -5.50
N ILE A 87 11.63 -3.32 -5.70
CA ILE A 87 10.34 -3.41 -4.99
C ILE A 87 9.35 -4.23 -5.81
N TYR A 88 9.11 -3.84 -7.04
CA TYR A 88 8.22 -4.52 -7.98
C TYR A 88 8.98 -5.26 -9.08
N GLY A 89 10.20 -4.82 -9.34
CA GLY A 89 11.09 -5.29 -10.38
C GLY A 89 12.42 -4.57 -10.34
N THR A 90 13.24 -4.81 -11.36
CA THR A 90 14.51 -4.14 -11.62
C THR A 90 14.49 -3.48 -12.99
N PRO A 91 15.50 -2.69 -13.40
CA PRO A 91 15.57 -2.19 -14.78
C PRO A 91 15.61 -3.29 -15.85
N GLN A 92 16.08 -4.51 -15.51
CA GLN A 92 16.17 -5.65 -16.41
C GLN A 92 14.89 -6.48 -16.44
N GLU A 93 14.17 -6.56 -15.32
CA GLU A 93 12.89 -7.22 -15.17
C GLU A 93 11.94 -6.24 -14.46
N THR A 94 11.22 -5.43 -15.22
CA THR A 94 10.41 -4.31 -14.71
C THR A 94 9.26 -4.74 -13.81
N ASP A 95 8.83 -6.01 -13.93
CA ASP A 95 7.81 -6.64 -13.09
C ASP A 95 8.23 -8.08 -12.81
N PHE A 96 8.50 -8.41 -11.56
CA PHE A 96 8.91 -9.76 -11.19
C PHE A 96 7.80 -10.78 -11.45
N HIS A 97 8.13 -11.88 -12.11
CA HIS A 97 7.19 -12.93 -12.47
C HIS A 97 6.51 -13.61 -11.26
N ASP A 98 7.09 -13.51 -10.06
CA ASP A 98 6.57 -14.03 -8.79
C ASP A 98 5.92 -12.94 -7.91
N ASN A 99 5.63 -11.77 -8.45
CA ASN A 99 4.89 -10.74 -7.73
C ASN A 99 3.53 -11.21 -7.20
N PRO A 100 2.79 -12.09 -7.89
CA PRO A 100 1.58 -12.69 -7.32
C PRO A 100 1.83 -13.40 -5.99
N GLU A 101 2.86 -14.23 -5.90
CA GLU A 101 3.24 -14.94 -4.69
C GLU A 101 3.75 -13.98 -3.60
N ARG A 102 4.55 -12.99 -4.00
CA ARG A 102 5.10 -11.96 -3.10
C ARG A 102 4.01 -11.16 -2.40
N PHE A 103 3.08 -10.61 -3.15
CA PHE A 103 2.03 -9.76 -2.58
C PHE A 103 0.87 -10.57 -1.99
N SER A 104 0.70 -11.82 -2.38
CA SER A 104 -0.15 -12.77 -1.65
C SER A 104 0.42 -13.05 -0.26
N LEU A 105 1.73 -13.31 -0.15
CA LEU A 105 2.38 -13.48 1.15
C LEU A 105 2.26 -12.24 2.03
N LEU A 106 2.43 -11.03 1.48
CA LEU A 106 2.24 -9.78 2.22
C LEU A 106 0.83 -9.69 2.80
N CYS A 107 -0.19 -9.86 1.94
CA CYS A 107 -1.58 -9.65 2.34
C CYS A 107 -2.07 -10.72 3.33
N GLN A 108 -1.75 -12.00 3.09
CA GLN A 108 -2.10 -13.08 4.02
C GLN A 108 -1.30 -12.99 5.31
N GLY A 109 -0.02 -12.64 5.20
CA GLY A 109 0.87 -12.43 6.34
C GLY A 109 0.41 -11.30 7.26
N ALA A 110 -0.25 -10.26 6.73
CA ALA A 110 -0.81 -9.19 7.53
C ALA A 110 -1.92 -9.72 8.48
N PHE A 111 -2.80 -10.60 8.03
CA PHE A 111 -3.81 -11.24 8.89
C PHE A 111 -3.18 -12.16 9.93
N GLN A 112 -2.18 -12.97 9.53
CA GLN A 112 -1.46 -13.81 10.49
C GLN A 112 -0.69 -12.99 11.53
N LEU A 113 -0.14 -11.85 11.13
CA LEU A 113 0.49 -10.92 12.06
C LEU A 113 -0.50 -10.37 13.08
N CYS A 114 -1.72 -9.99 12.67
CA CYS A 114 -2.77 -9.57 13.60
C CYS A 114 -3.04 -10.65 14.66
N ARG A 115 -3.15 -11.92 14.25
CA ARG A 115 -3.31 -13.07 15.18
C ARG A 115 -2.11 -13.24 16.09
N LYS A 116 -0.89 -13.19 15.53
CA LYS A 116 0.36 -13.29 16.29
C LYS A 116 0.47 -12.20 17.37
N LEU A 117 0.00 -11.00 17.06
CA LEU A 117 -0.01 -9.87 17.99
C LEU A 117 -1.24 -9.85 18.93
N SER A 118 -2.17 -10.80 18.77
CA SER A 118 -3.48 -10.78 19.47
C SER A 118 -4.19 -9.43 19.34
N TRP A 119 -4.10 -8.82 18.15
CA TRP A 119 -4.65 -7.51 17.84
C TRP A 119 -5.44 -7.56 16.54
N ILE A 120 -6.76 -7.42 16.63
CA ILE A 120 -7.64 -7.41 15.48
C ILE A 120 -8.04 -5.96 15.19
N PRO A 121 -7.74 -5.43 14.00
CA PRO A 121 -8.05 -4.05 13.67
C PRO A 121 -9.54 -3.85 13.36
N ASP A 122 -10.07 -2.66 13.66
CA ASP A 122 -11.38 -2.24 13.19
C ASP A 122 -11.37 -1.95 11.67
N ILE A 123 -10.22 -1.49 11.14
CA ILE A 123 -10.07 -1.12 9.73
C ILE A 123 -8.75 -1.69 9.19
N ILE A 124 -8.84 -2.37 8.04
CA ILE A 124 -7.70 -2.68 7.18
C ILE A 124 -7.67 -1.65 6.05
N HIS A 125 -6.58 -0.87 5.96
CA HIS A 125 -6.38 0.12 4.92
C HIS A 125 -5.30 -0.34 3.94
N ALA A 126 -5.71 -0.75 2.75
CA ALA A 126 -4.82 -1.22 1.71
C ALA A 126 -4.53 -0.12 0.68
N HIS A 127 -3.31 -0.08 0.15
CA HIS A 127 -2.84 0.96 -0.76
C HIS A 127 -2.29 0.36 -2.06
N ASP A 128 -2.88 0.71 -3.19
CA ASP A 128 -2.54 0.27 -4.54
C ASP A 128 -2.56 -1.25 -4.75
N TRP A 129 -2.26 -1.68 -5.96
CA TRP A 129 -2.38 -3.07 -6.40
C TRP A 129 -1.63 -4.08 -5.54
N SER A 130 -0.48 -3.72 -5.00
CA SER A 130 0.37 -4.62 -4.20
C SER A 130 -0.24 -5.00 -2.84
N ALA A 131 -1.20 -4.22 -2.33
CA ALA A 131 -1.95 -4.53 -1.12
C ALA A 131 -3.43 -4.89 -1.41
N ALA A 132 -3.84 -4.88 -2.68
CA ALA A 132 -5.24 -5.02 -3.09
C ALA A 132 -5.87 -6.38 -2.76
N LEU A 133 -5.06 -7.41 -2.52
CA LEU A 133 -5.58 -8.70 -2.04
C LEU A 133 -6.08 -8.65 -0.58
N ALA A 134 -5.63 -7.71 0.25
CA ALA A 134 -6.06 -7.66 1.64
C ALA A 134 -7.59 -7.46 1.80
N PRO A 135 -8.27 -6.53 1.12
CA PRO A 135 -9.72 -6.46 1.12
C PRO A 135 -10.41 -7.70 0.59
N ALA A 136 -9.84 -8.33 -0.45
CA ALA A 136 -10.41 -9.54 -1.02
C ALA A 136 -10.29 -10.74 -0.06
N LEU A 137 -9.14 -10.91 0.57
CA LEU A 137 -8.94 -11.92 1.62
C LEU A 137 -9.86 -11.67 2.81
N LEU A 138 -10.02 -10.42 3.24
CA LEU A 138 -10.97 -10.08 4.29
C LEU A 138 -12.37 -10.57 3.92
N LYS A 139 -12.83 -10.27 2.70
CA LYS A 139 -14.18 -10.61 2.23
C LYS A 139 -14.42 -12.11 2.11
N PHE A 140 -13.48 -12.85 1.54
CA PHE A 140 -13.68 -14.24 1.13
C PHE A 140 -13.15 -15.28 2.14
N ASN A 141 -12.12 -14.93 2.89
CA ASN A 141 -11.43 -15.88 3.77
C ASN A 141 -11.52 -15.51 5.26
N GLU A 142 -11.34 -14.23 5.61
CA GLU A 142 -11.04 -13.81 6.97
C GLU A 142 -12.25 -13.26 7.72
N ARG A 143 -13.27 -12.77 7.02
CA ARG A 143 -14.47 -12.17 7.62
C ARG A 143 -15.15 -13.07 8.66
N TYR A 144 -15.13 -14.37 8.44
CA TYR A 144 -15.70 -15.36 9.37
C TYR A 144 -14.63 -16.14 10.16
N ASN A 145 -13.42 -15.62 10.19
CA ASN A 145 -12.27 -16.24 10.81
C ASN A 145 -11.53 -15.26 11.74
N GLY A 146 -12.29 -14.57 12.59
CA GLY A 146 -11.78 -13.66 13.61
C GLY A 146 -11.73 -12.18 13.20
N PHE A 147 -12.23 -11.81 12.00
CA PHE A 147 -12.28 -10.42 11.51
C PHE A 147 -13.71 -9.97 11.16
N GLU A 148 -14.71 -10.48 11.89
CA GLU A 148 -16.13 -10.25 11.60
C GLU A 148 -16.52 -8.76 11.62
N LYS A 149 -15.86 -7.98 12.47
CA LYS A 149 -16.12 -6.55 12.69
C LYS A 149 -15.16 -5.64 11.93
N THR A 150 -14.16 -6.21 11.26
CA THR A 150 -13.16 -5.45 10.52
C THR A 150 -13.75 -4.93 9.20
N ALA A 151 -13.63 -3.64 8.95
CA ALA A 151 -13.94 -3.02 7.65
C ALA A 151 -12.66 -2.82 6.82
N SER A 152 -12.83 -2.62 5.52
CA SER A 152 -11.74 -2.40 4.58
C SER A 152 -11.85 -1.06 3.85
N VAL A 153 -10.75 -0.34 3.77
CA VAL A 153 -10.56 0.84 2.94
C VAL A 153 -9.47 0.53 1.91
N PHE A 154 -9.71 0.89 0.66
CA PHE A 154 -8.73 0.73 -0.42
C PHE A 154 -8.44 2.07 -1.08
N THR A 155 -7.17 2.49 -1.05
CA THR A 155 -6.72 3.75 -1.66
C THR A 155 -6.02 3.50 -2.99
N ILE A 156 -6.49 4.18 -4.02
CA ILE A 156 -5.91 4.23 -5.36
C ILE A 156 -5.00 5.46 -5.42
N HIS A 157 -3.67 5.24 -5.49
CA HIS A 157 -2.70 6.31 -5.75
C HIS A 157 -2.45 6.47 -7.25
N ASN A 158 -2.36 5.33 -7.96
CA ASN A 158 -2.21 5.32 -9.41
C ASN A 158 -2.94 4.14 -10.06
N LEU A 159 -4.04 4.41 -10.73
CA LEU A 159 -4.88 3.40 -11.39
C LEU A 159 -4.19 2.70 -12.57
N GLY A 160 -3.13 3.29 -13.11
CA GLY A 160 -2.36 2.71 -14.22
C GLY A 160 -1.56 1.46 -13.84
N TYR A 161 -1.27 1.25 -12.54
CA TYR A 161 -0.60 0.06 -12.04
C TYR A 161 -1.62 -0.90 -11.41
N GLN A 162 -1.86 -2.03 -12.05
CA GLN A 162 -2.98 -2.89 -11.69
C GLN A 162 -2.58 -4.28 -11.16
N GLY A 163 -1.35 -4.73 -11.39
CA GLY A 163 -0.91 -6.07 -11.01
C GLY A 163 -1.71 -7.13 -11.79
N ILE A 164 -1.49 -7.17 -13.12
CA ILE A 164 -2.19 -8.09 -14.03
C ILE A 164 -1.28 -9.27 -14.33
N TYR A 165 -1.75 -10.48 -14.04
CA TYR A 165 -1.00 -11.71 -14.22
C TYR A 165 -1.87 -12.80 -14.82
N GLY A 166 -1.25 -13.75 -15.51
CA GLY A 166 -1.97 -14.88 -16.09
C GLY A 166 -2.81 -15.63 -15.05
N LYS A 167 -4.00 -16.08 -15.43
CA LYS A 167 -4.95 -16.76 -14.53
C LYS A 167 -4.36 -17.98 -13.79
N HIS A 168 -3.35 -18.63 -14.37
CA HIS A 168 -2.66 -19.76 -13.74
C HIS A 168 -1.97 -19.39 -12.42
N LYS A 169 -1.77 -18.09 -12.17
CA LYS A 169 -1.24 -17.55 -10.91
C LYS A 169 -2.32 -17.33 -9.85
N PHE A 170 -3.61 -17.36 -10.21
CA PHE A 170 -4.70 -17.09 -9.27
C PHE A 170 -4.68 -17.99 -8.02
N PRO A 171 -4.32 -19.28 -8.09
CA PRO A 171 -4.21 -20.11 -6.89
C PRO A 171 -3.25 -19.55 -5.84
N SER A 172 -2.22 -18.76 -6.23
CA SER A 172 -1.30 -18.17 -5.26
C SER A 172 -1.97 -17.23 -4.25
N THR A 173 -3.14 -16.67 -4.60
CA THR A 173 -3.91 -15.78 -3.74
C THR A 173 -4.50 -16.50 -2.52
N GLY A 174 -4.65 -17.83 -2.55
CA GLY A 174 -5.35 -18.61 -1.52
C GLY A 174 -6.86 -18.38 -1.48
N ILE A 175 -7.41 -17.70 -2.49
CA ILE A 175 -8.85 -17.46 -2.63
C ILE A 175 -9.43 -18.57 -3.52
N ASP A 176 -10.62 -19.05 -3.17
CA ASP A 176 -11.27 -20.11 -3.92
C ASP A 176 -11.51 -19.71 -5.39
N TRP A 177 -11.28 -20.66 -6.31
CA TRP A 177 -11.39 -20.43 -7.76
C TRP A 177 -12.77 -19.97 -8.22
N THR A 178 -13.82 -20.29 -7.48
CA THR A 178 -15.18 -19.80 -7.77
C THR A 178 -15.29 -18.27 -7.74
N ASN A 179 -14.33 -17.58 -7.15
CA ASN A 179 -14.24 -16.11 -7.12
C ASN A 179 -13.50 -15.53 -8.33
N PHE A 180 -12.96 -16.37 -9.22
CA PHE A 180 -12.34 -15.94 -10.47
C PHE A 180 -13.39 -15.76 -11.57
N PHE A 181 -14.04 -14.60 -11.59
CA PHE A 181 -15.07 -14.25 -12.56
C PHE A 181 -15.04 -12.76 -12.89
N ALA A 182 -15.72 -12.36 -13.98
CA ALA A 182 -15.63 -11.01 -14.56
C ALA A 182 -16.02 -9.86 -13.61
N ALA A 183 -16.94 -10.08 -12.67
CA ALA A 183 -17.26 -9.09 -11.64
C ALA A 183 -16.33 -9.15 -10.41
N GLY A 184 -15.32 -10.02 -10.43
CA GLY A 184 -14.35 -10.24 -9.36
C GLY A 184 -12.91 -9.95 -9.79
N PHE A 185 -12.09 -11.00 -9.80
CA PHE A 185 -10.64 -10.90 -10.10
C PHE A 185 -10.31 -10.92 -11.59
N GLU A 186 -11.18 -11.55 -12.40
CA GLU A 186 -10.90 -11.80 -13.81
C GLU A 186 -10.93 -10.50 -14.64
N ASP A 187 -9.94 -10.31 -15.49
CA ASP A 187 -9.84 -9.22 -16.44
C ASP A 187 -9.17 -9.73 -17.73
N TYR A 188 -9.99 -10.02 -18.76
CA TYR A 188 -9.55 -10.59 -20.04
C TYR A 188 -8.69 -11.85 -19.88
N ASP A 189 -9.23 -12.86 -19.19
CA ASP A 189 -8.60 -14.15 -18.88
C ASP A 189 -7.31 -14.03 -18.04
N CYS A 190 -7.08 -12.88 -17.45
CA CYS A 190 -6.01 -12.62 -16.48
C CYS A 190 -6.58 -12.30 -15.11
N MET A 191 -5.77 -12.48 -14.09
CA MET A 191 -6.04 -12.02 -12.74
C MET A 191 -5.59 -10.55 -12.63
N ASN A 192 -6.42 -9.69 -12.02
CA ASN A 192 -6.12 -8.29 -11.80
C ASN A 192 -6.25 -7.96 -10.31
N PHE A 193 -5.13 -7.69 -9.64
CA PHE A 193 -5.09 -7.43 -8.20
C PHE A 193 -5.80 -6.14 -7.82
N LEU A 194 -5.57 -5.05 -8.55
CA LEU A 194 -6.25 -3.79 -8.29
C LEU A 194 -7.77 -3.96 -8.38
N LYS A 195 -8.24 -4.65 -9.44
CA LYS A 195 -9.66 -4.95 -9.62
C LYS A 195 -10.23 -5.71 -8.42
N ALA A 196 -9.50 -6.70 -7.90
CA ALA A 196 -9.91 -7.42 -6.69
C ALA A 196 -10.11 -6.49 -5.49
N GLY A 197 -9.19 -5.55 -5.29
CA GLY A 197 -9.31 -4.51 -4.26
C GLY A 197 -10.54 -3.61 -4.46
N LEU A 198 -10.78 -3.17 -5.71
CA LEU A 198 -11.91 -2.30 -6.06
C LEU A 198 -13.27 -2.96 -5.78
N VAL A 199 -13.42 -4.25 -6.06
CA VAL A 199 -14.71 -4.96 -5.91
C VAL A 199 -14.93 -5.53 -4.52
N SER A 200 -13.87 -5.64 -3.71
CA SER A 200 -13.94 -6.32 -2.41
C SER A 200 -13.95 -5.40 -1.22
N SER A 201 -13.37 -4.20 -1.32
CA SER A 201 -13.29 -3.26 -0.20
C SER A 201 -14.64 -2.63 0.14
N ASP A 202 -14.84 -2.28 1.40
CA ASP A 202 -16.06 -1.60 1.85
C ASP A 202 -16.08 -0.15 1.34
N TYR A 203 -14.95 0.57 1.42
CA TYR A 203 -14.80 1.94 0.92
C TYR A 203 -13.57 2.08 0.02
N LEU A 204 -13.70 2.96 -0.98
CA LEU A 204 -12.66 3.34 -1.92
C LEU A 204 -12.25 4.78 -1.69
N THR A 205 -10.95 5.03 -1.69
CA THR A 205 -10.43 6.39 -1.71
C THR A 205 -9.42 6.58 -2.85
N THR A 206 -9.24 7.82 -3.27
CA THR A 206 -8.16 8.21 -4.17
C THR A 206 -7.60 9.57 -3.76
N VAL A 207 -6.48 9.95 -4.34
CA VAL A 207 -5.64 11.05 -3.85
C VAL A 207 -6.10 12.46 -4.27
N SER A 208 -7.26 12.59 -4.92
CA SER A 208 -7.79 13.90 -5.30
C SER A 208 -9.30 13.82 -5.62
N PRO A 209 -10.11 14.83 -5.24
CA PRO A 209 -11.51 14.92 -5.66
C PRO A 209 -11.67 15.00 -7.18
N THR A 210 -10.73 15.63 -7.90
CA THR A 210 -10.71 15.67 -9.36
C THR A 210 -10.40 14.29 -9.91
N TYR A 211 -9.36 13.63 -9.40
CA TYR A 211 -8.98 12.30 -9.83
C TYR A 211 -10.08 11.27 -9.59
N ALA A 212 -10.83 11.38 -8.49
CA ALA A 212 -12.00 10.52 -8.25
C ALA A 212 -13.06 10.61 -9.37
N LYS A 213 -13.21 11.78 -10.00
CA LYS A 213 -14.10 11.96 -11.15
C LYS A 213 -13.46 11.45 -12.45
N GLU A 214 -12.20 11.76 -12.67
CA GLU A 214 -11.43 11.38 -13.86
C GLU A 214 -11.41 9.86 -14.06
N ILE A 215 -11.05 9.09 -13.02
CA ILE A 215 -10.95 7.62 -13.09
C ILE A 215 -12.27 6.90 -13.34
N GLN A 216 -13.41 7.60 -13.25
CA GLN A 216 -14.73 7.08 -13.63
C GLN A 216 -15.02 7.27 -15.12
N SER A 217 -14.15 7.92 -15.86
CA SER A 217 -14.30 8.10 -17.31
C SER A 217 -13.51 7.03 -18.09
N PRO A 218 -13.93 6.66 -19.32
CA PRO A 218 -13.19 5.71 -20.14
C PRO A 218 -11.77 6.17 -20.48
N GLU A 219 -11.55 7.48 -20.54
CA GLU A 219 -10.27 8.09 -20.90
C GLU A 219 -9.19 7.87 -19.82
N TYR A 220 -9.58 7.97 -18.54
CA TYR A 220 -8.64 7.88 -17.40
C TYR A 220 -8.87 6.65 -16.51
N GLY A 221 -9.89 5.85 -16.81
CA GLY A 221 -10.31 4.71 -15.99
C GLY A 221 -9.53 3.43 -16.21
N PHE A 222 -8.62 3.37 -17.19
CA PHE A 222 -7.78 2.19 -17.46
C PHE A 222 -8.57 0.87 -17.45
N ARG A 223 -9.76 0.85 -18.04
CA ARG A 223 -10.75 -0.26 -18.06
C ARG A 223 -11.46 -0.52 -16.73
N MET A 224 -11.13 0.22 -15.67
CA MET A 224 -11.80 0.10 -14.35
C MET A 224 -12.92 1.14 -14.17
N ASP A 225 -13.14 2.04 -15.14
CA ASP A 225 -14.15 3.10 -15.11
C ASP A 225 -15.57 2.58 -14.85
N GLY A 226 -15.95 1.43 -15.42
CA GLY A 226 -17.24 0.80 -15.17
C GLY A 226 -17.44 0.40 -13.70
N ILE A 227 -16.43 -0.22 -13.10
CA ILE A 227 -16.42 -0.61 -11.68
C ILE A 227 -16.44 0.64 -10.78
N LEU A 228 -15.64 1.63 -11.12
CA LEU A 228 -15.53 2.86 -10.34
C LEU A 228 -16.83 3.68 -10.39
N ARG A 229 -17.53 3.73 -11.53
CA ARG A 229 -18.89 4.29 -11.61
C ARG A 229 -19.89 3.53 -10.76
N TYR A 230 -19.87 2.20 -10.84
CA TYR A 230 -20.74 1.35 -10.04
C TYR A 230 -20.51 1.54 -8.52
N ARG A 231 -19.25 1.80 -8.13
CA ARG A 231 -18.83 2.03 -6.75
C ARG A 231 -18.76 3.52 -6.36
N SER A 232 -19.33 4.43 -7.18
CA SER A 232 -19.19 5.88 -7.00
C SER A 232 -19.67 6.40 -5.64
N GLU A 233 -20.71 5.80 -5.06
CA GLU A 233 -21.20 6.16 -3.72
C GLU A 233 -20.21 5.83 -2.59
N ASN A 234 -19.32 4.88 -2.81
CA ASN A 234 -18.28 4.47 -1.87
C ASN A 234 -16.90 5.01 -2.24
N LEU A 235 -16.77 5.83 -3.30
CA LEU A 235 -15.51 6.39 -3.77
C LEU A 235 -15.37 7.86 -3.35
N VAL A 236 -14.32 8.16 -2.59
CA VAL A 236 -14.03 9.52 -2.12
C VAL A 236 -12.62 9.95 -2.54
N GLY A 237 -12.50 11.14 -3.11
CA GLY A 237 -11.21 11.78 -3.40
C GLY A 237 -10.75 12.60 -2.21
N ILE A 238 -9.59 12.26 -1.64
CA ILE A 238 -8.98 12.95 -0.49
C ILE A 238 -7.58 13.40 -0.89
N LEU A 239 -7.31 14.70 -0.82
CA LEU A 239 -5.97 15.22 -1.11
C LEU A 239 -4.96 14.72 -0.09
N ASN A 240 -3.79 14.28 -0.58
CA ASN A 240 -2.67 13.95 0.29
C ASN A 240 -2.26 15.18 1.11
N GLY A 241 -2.04 14.97 2.39
CA GLY A 241 -1.43 15.95 3.27
C GLY A 241 0.06 16.14 2.95
N VAL A 242 0.63 17.19 3.53
CA VAL A 242 2.07 17.48 3.43
C VAL A 242 2.67 17.40 4.83
N ASP A 243 3.72 16.61 4.99
CA ASP A 243 4.52 16.63 6.21
C ASP A 243 5.25 17.99 6.30
N THR A 244 4.73 18.87 7.17
CA THR A 244 5.24 20.23 7.34
C THR A 244 6.55 20.30 8.12
N ASP A 245 7.00 19.21 8.71
CA ASP A 245 8.31 19.12 9.33
C ASP A 245 9.39 18.79 8.30
N VAL A 246 9.10 17.90 7.37
CA VAL A 246 10.00 17.53 6.26
C VAL A 246 9.98 18.61 5.18
N TRP A 247 8.80 19.01 4.73
CA TRP A 247 8.62 20.03 3.66
C TRP A 247 8.49 21.43 4.23
N ASN A 248 9.53 21.87 4.92
CA ASN A 248 9.55 23.17 5.61
C ASN A 248 10.57 24.13 5.01
N PRO A 249 10.14 25.09 4.17
CA PRO A 249 11.08 26.00 3.50
C PRO A 249 11.83 26.93 4.45
N SER A 250 11.40 27.05 5.71
CA SER A 250 12.13 27.89 6.68
C SER A 250 13.41 27.25 7.21
N LYS A 251 13.50 25.90 7.18
CA LYS A 251 14.63 25.13 7.72
C LYS A 251 15.23 24.12 6.74
N ASP A 252 14.69 24.03 5.52
CA ASP A 252 15.15 23.09 4.50
C ASP A 252 16.57 23.46 4.03
N LYS A 253 17.51 22.53 4.22
CA LYS A 253 18.92 22.68 3.81
C LYS A 253 19.16 22.41 2.33
N LYS A 254 18.16 21.91 1.61
CA LYS A 254 18.26 21.53 0.18
C LYS A 254 17.94 22.68 -0.77
N ILE A 255 17.29 23.72 -0.27
CA ILE A 255 16.94 24.91 -1.08
C ILE A 255 17.98 26.02 -0.90
N PRO A 256 18.35 26.74 -1.97
CA PRO A 256 19.34 27.83 -1.91
C PRO A 256 18.97 28.93 -0.94
N LYS A 257 17.68 29.27 -0.83
CA LYS A 257 17.18 30.32 0.05
C LYS A 257 16.01 29.89 0.90
N ASN A 258 16.17 29.91 2.21
CA ASN A 258 15.06 29.66 3.13
C ASN A 258 14.08 30.84 3.17
N TYR A 259 12.78 30.52 3.29
CA TYR A 259 11.72 31.52 3.37
C TYR A 259 10.57 31.05 4.25
N THR A 260 9.72 31.98 4.64
CA THR A 260 8.49 31.76 5.41
C THR A 260 7.32 32.42 4.69
N ALA A 261 6.10 32.25 5.17
CA ALA A 261 4.94 32.99 4.65
C ALA A 261 5.15 34.52 4.70
N LYS A 262 5.84 35.02 5.73
CA LYS A 262 6.17 36.47 5.86
C LYS A 262 7.24 36.92 4.88
N THR A 263 8.08 36.03 4.38
CA THR A 263 9.20 36.34 3.48
C THR A 263 9.10 35.59 2.16
N ILE A 264 7.86 35.37 1.69
CA ILE A 264 7.54 34.56 0.50
C ILE A 264 8.24 35.08 -0.78
N SER A 265 8.54 36.38 -0.86
CA SER A 265 9.29 36.97 -1.97
C SER A 265 10.66 36.33 -2.19
N LYS A 266 11.29 35.80 -1.13
CA LYS A 266 12.59 35.09 -1.22
C LYS A 266 12.50 33.79 -2.00
N LYS A 267 11.29 33.23 -2.22
CA LYS A 267 11.07 32.02 -3.02
C LYS A 267 11.55 32.18 -4.46
N ILE A 268 11.60 33.42 -4.98
CA ILE A 268 12.08 33.70 -6.33
C ILE A 268 13.53 33.26 -6.55
N GLU A 269 14.38 33.36 -5.52
CA GLU A 269 15.76 32.92 -5.61
C GLU A 269 15.87 31.41 -5.86
N ASN A 270 14.97 30.63 -5.26
CA ASN A 270 14.91 29.18 -5.48
C ASN A 270 14.41 28.83 -6.88
N LYS A 271 13.45 29.61 -7.42
CA LYS A 271 12.99 29.45 -8.81
C LYS A 271 14.13 29.70 -9.80
N LEU A 272 14.86 30.81 -9.64
CA LEU A 272 15.98 31.14 -10.52
C LEU A 272 17.09 30.08 -10.46
N ALA A 273 17.47 29.64 -9.26
CA ALA A 273 18.46 28.58 -9.09
C ALA A 273 18.00 27.21 -9.69
N LEU A 274 16.71 26.91 -9.70
CA LEU A 274 16.18 25.72 -10.38
C LEU A 274 16.26 25.87 -11.91
N GLN A 275 15.92 27.05 -12.42
CA GLN A 275 15.97 27.34 -13.87
C GLN A 275 17.41 27.28 -14.42
N GLU A 276 18.42 27.68 -13.62
CA GLU A 276 19.83 27.58 -13.99
C GLU A 276 20.33 26.11 -14.06
N LYS A 277 19.68 25.19 -13.37
CA LYS A 277 20.04 23.75 -13.35
C LYS A 277 19.36 22.93 -14.43
N MET A 278 18.32 23.46 -15.06
CA MET A 278 17.55 22.78 -16.13
C MET A 278 18.05 23.17 -17.50
#